data_b0801fc2594a55ae05c44c0b59c1367a
#
_entry.id   b0801fc2594a55ae05c44c0b59c1367a
#
_cell.length_a   1.000
_cell.length_b   1.000
_cell.length_c   1.000
_cell.angle_alpha   90.00
_cell.angle_beta   90.00
_cell.angle_gamma   90.00
#
_symmetry.space_group_name_H-M   'P 1'
#
loop_
_entity.id
_entity.type
_entity.pdbx_description
1 polymer ?
#
loop_
_entity_poly.entity_id
_entity_poly.type
_entity_poly.pdbx_seq_one_letter_code
_entity_poly.pdbx_strand_id
1 'polypeptide(L)'
;FHFLGSTGGTTTMENLVNGENIIGVYPDGINNTWNAGLINSDQGGSFADDYGFTLKILDWMRDNTRINENKLYAFGVSAGAIFLYEQIASRPNDFAAFALVMGNYFDCESSSYDFQRCVEGRPMIDYDRGVSILHIHGFMDRTVPYYGGPVGGYADEKLHFHSVDFAVDLWIDHNQCTAKPHIDEFLIPG
;
A
#
# COMPACT_ATOMS: atom_id res chain seq x y z
N PHE A 1 3.73 -3.56 11.02
CA PHE A 1 4.07 -4.41 9.85
C PHE A 1 4.75 -3.57 8.79
N HIS A 2 5.79 -4.10 8.19
CA HIS A 2 6.58 -3.43 7.19
C HIS A 2 6.69 -4.30 5.92
N PHE A 3 5.99 -3.91 4.87
CA PHE A 3 5.98 -4.60 3.59
C PHE A 3 6.92 -3.89 2.61
N LEU A 4 8.07 -4.50 2.34
CA LEU A 4 9.03 -4.00 1.37
C LEU A 4 8.73 -4.55 -0.03
N GLY A 5 9.04 -3.75 -1.04
CA GLY A 5 9.25 -4.26 -2.39
C GLY A 5 10.50 -5.16 -2.45
N SER A 6 10.73 -5.78 -3.57
CA SER A 6 11.62 -6.92 -3.85
C SER A 6 13.10 -6.85 -3.44
N THR A 7 13.54 -5.87 -2.69
CA THR A 7 14.95 -5.76 -2.26
C THR A 7 15.01 -5.66 -0.75
N GLY A 8 15.47 -6.72 -0.09
CA GLY A 8 15.78 -6.75 1.33
C GLY A 8 16.83 -5.71 1.71
N GLY A 9 16.39 -4.50 2.01
CA GLY A 9 17.19 -3.48 2.65
C GLY A 9 16.87 -3.49 4.14
N THR A 10 17.87 -3.69 4.97
CA THR A 10 17.79 -3.35 6.40
C THR A 10 17.45 -1.88 6.49
N THR A 11 16.22 -1.57 6.85
CA THR A 11 15.78 -0.20 7.00
C THR A 11 16.15 0.32 8.37
N THR A 12 16.38 1.62 8.46
CA THR A 12 16.57 2.35 9.73
C THR A 12 15.39 2.21 10.70
N MET A 13 14.28 1.56 10.27
CA MET A 13 13.11 1.25 11.10
C MET A 13 13.46 0.38 12.30
N GLU A 14 14.44 -0.53 12.20
CA GLU A 14 14.90 -1.33 13.34
C GLU A 14 15.41 -0.45 14.50
N ASN A 15 16.04 0.67 14.20
CA ASN A 15 16.52 1.61 15.20
C ASN A 15 15.39 2.35 15.91
N LEU A 16 14.29 2.62 15.19
CA LEU A 16 13.09 3.24 15.75
C LEU A 16 12.34 2.28 16.68
N VAL A 17 12.27 1.01 16.30
CA VAL A 17 11.60 -0.04 17.08
C VAL A 17 12.35 -0.35 18.38
N ASN A 18 13.68 -0.37 18.35
CA ASN A 18 14.53 -0.79 19.48
C ASN A 18 14.52 0.19 20.69
N GLY A 19 14.05 1.42 20.52
CA GLY A 19 13.97 2.42 21.60
C GLY A 19 12.58 2.60 22.20
N GLU A 20 11.56 2.01 21.60
CA GLU A 20 10.15 2.22 21.94
C GLU A 20 9.47 0.87 22.28
N ASN A 21 8.34 0.92 22.95
CA ASN A 21 7.51 -0.28 23.20
C ASN A 21 6.75 -0.70 21.94
N ILE A 22 7.47 -0.97 20.86
CA ILE A 22 6.96 -1.33 19.54
C ILE A 22 7.55 -2.67 19.12
N ILE A 23 6.72 -3.52 18.53
CA ILE A 23 7.16 -4.77 17.90
C ILE A 23 7.18 -4.54 16.39
N GLY A 24 8.36 -4.63 15.78
CA GLY A 24 8.52 -4.61 14.33
C GLY A 24 8.30 -6.00 13.73
N VAL A 25 7.46 -6.09 12.70
CA VAL A 25 7.22 -7.33 11.95
C VAL A 25 7.56 -7.06 10.49
N TYR A 26 8.44 -7.88 9.93
CA TYR A 26 9.01 -7.73 8.59
C TYR A 26 8.75 -9.00 7.78
N PRO A 27 7.54 -9.17 7.22
CA PRO A 27 7.24 -10.36 6.43
C PRO A 27 7.93 -10.32 5.07
N ASP A 28 8.33 -11.49 4.58
CA ASP A 28 8.88 -11.69 3.24
C ASP A 28 7.82 -12.28 2.33
N GLY A 29 7.59 -11.65 1.18
CA GLY A 29 6.72 -12.19 0.13
C GLY A 29 7.38 -13.35 -0.61
N ILE A 30 6.58 -14.27 -1.12
CA ILE A 30 7.07 -15.41 -1.94
C ILE A 30 7.77 -14.85 -3.19
N ASN A 31 8.99 -15.35 -3.45
CA ASN A 31 9.85 -14.87 -4.55
C ASN A 31 10.11 -13.35 -4.50
N ASN A 32 10.14 -12.77 -3.31
CA ASN A 32 10.29 -11.33 -3.08
C ASN A 32 9.22 -10.46 -3.77
N THR A 33 8.01 -10.99 -3.93
CA THR A 33 6.87 -10.27 -4.51
C THR A 33 5.65 -10.36 -3.61
N TRP A 34 4.67 -9.47 -3.83
CA TRP A 34 3.39 -9.43 -3.17
C TRP A 34 2.25 -9.57 -4.17
N ASN A 35 1.15 -10.20 -3.75
CA ASN A 35 -0.07 -10.28 -4.54
C ASN A 35 -0.78 -8.91 -4.52
N ALA A 36 -0.53 -8.12 -5.55
CA ALA A 36 -1.07 -6.79 -5.74
C ALA A 36 -2.20 -6.75 -6.81
N GLY A 37 -2.89 -7.88 -7.01
CA GLY A 37 -4.02 -7.94 -7.94
C GLY A 37 -3.66 -8.11 -9.42
N LEU A 38 -2.40 -8.37 -9.75
CA LEU A 38 -1.99 -8.62 -11.14
C LEU A 38 -2.41 -10.03 -11.57
N ILE A 39 -2.96 -10.15 -12.78
CA ILE A 39 -3.46 -11.42 -13.33
C ILE A 39 -2.38 -12.26 -14.03
N ASN A 40 -1.19 -11.72 -14.24
CA ASN A 40 -0.08 -12.39 -14.90
C ASN A 40 1.20 -12.35 -14.05
N SER A 41 1.82 -13.52 -13.85
CA SER A 41 3.13 -13.62 -13.20
C SER A 41 4.25 -12.94 -14.00
N ASP A 42 4.10 -12.85 -15.33
CA ASP A 42 5.07 -12.20 -16.22
C ASP A 42 5.19 -10.69 -15.98
N GLN A 43 4.21 -10.09 -15.32
CA GLN A 43 4.21 -8.69 -14.88
C GLN A 43 4.75 -8.51 -13.46
N GLY A 44 5.41 -9.54 -12.89
CA GLY A 44 5.91 -9.50 -11.51
C GLY A 44 4.84 -9.77 -10.44
N GLY A 45 3.67 -10.25 -10.86
CA GLY A 45 2.57 -10.59 -9.94
C GLY A 45 2.84 -11.87 -9.14
N SER A 46 2.29 -11.91 -7.94
CA SER A 46 2.19 -13.11 -7.11
C SER A 46 0.74 -13.56 -7.05
N PHE A 47 0.51 -14.88 -7.07
CA PHE A 47 -0.81 -15.47 -6.80
C PHE A 47 -0.89 -16.07 -5.37
N ALA A 48 0.12 -15.82 -4.55
CA ALA A 48 0.12 -16.26 -3.16
C ALA A 48 -1.02 -15.58 -2.37
N ASP A 49 -1.53 -16.30 -1.38
CA ASP A 49 -2.46 -15.71 -0.41
C ASP A 49 -1.69 -14.90 0.64
N ASP A 50 -1.10 -13.79 0.20
CA ASP A 50 -0.31 -12.91 1.07
C ASP A 50 -1.18 -12.21 2.12
N TYR A 51 -2.47 -12.01 1.81
CA TYR A 51 -3.43 -11.53 2.79
C TYR A 51 -3.65 -12.54 3.91
N GLY A 52 -3.98 -13.79 3.57
CA GLY A 52 -4.12 -14.86 4.55
C GLY A 52 -2.84 -15.11 5.34
N PHE A 53 -1.66 -14.94 4.71
CA PHE A 53 -0.38 -14.96 5.39
C PHE A 53 -0.27 -13.84 6.43
N THR A 54 -0.64 -12.61 6.08
CA THR A 54 -0.67 -11.47 7.00
C THR A 54 -1.58 -11.73 8.20
N LEU A 55 -2.78 -12.28 7.96
CA LEU A 55 -3.71 -12.65 9.04
C LEU A 55 -3.12 -13.70 9.98
N LYS A 56 -2.46 -14.72 9.46
CA LYS A 56 -1.79 -15.75 10.28
C LYS A 56 -0.67 -15.17 11.15
N ILE A 57 0.07 -14.19 10.66
CA ILE A 57 1.06 -13.47 11.47
C ILE A 57 0.35 -12.73 12.60
N LEU A 58 -0.74 -12.00 12.31
CA LEU A 58 -1.52 -11.29 13.32
C LEU A 58 -2.06 -12.24 14.41
N ASP A 59 -2.61 -13.38 14.01
CA ASP A 59 -3.12 -14.39 14.96
C ASP A 59 -1.99 -14.92 15.83
N TRP A 60 -0.86 -15.26 15.22
CA TRP A 60 0.32 -15.68 15.99
C TRP A 60 0.79 -14.61 16.98
N MET A 61 0.77 -13.33 16.58
CA MET A 61 1.14 -12.21 17.45
C MET A 61 0.17 -12.08 18.63
N ARG A 62 -1.14 -12.21 18.39
CA ARG A 62 -2.17 -12.20 19.45
C ARG A 62 -1.94 -13.31 20.47
N ASP A 63 -1.62 -14.50 20.00
CA ASP A 63 -1.44 -15.69 20.85
C ASP A 63 -0.13 -15.67 21.64
N ASN A 64 0.93 -15.04 21.12
CA ASN A 64 2.29 -15.18 21.66
C ASN A 64 2.88 -13.88 22.21
N THR A 65 2.20 -12.73 22.07
CA THR A 65 2.71 -11.43 22.51
C THR A 65 1.62 -10.59 23.18
N ARG A 66 2.01 -9.48 23.79
CA ARG A 66 1.06 -8.50 24.34
C ARG A 66 0.94 -7.31 23.38
N ILE A 67 0.23 -7.47 22.30
CA ILE A 67 -0.06 -6.36 21.39
C ILE A 67 -1.31 -5.60 21.83
N ASN A 68 -1.36 -4.32 21.47
CA ASN A 68 -2.59 -3.54 21.53
C ASN A 68 -3.23 -3.56 20.14
N GLU A 69 -4.32 -4.29 20.00
CA GLU A 69 -5.02 -4.46 18.71
C GLU A 69 -5.54 -3.15 18.12
N ASN A 70 -5.75 -2.12 18.92
CA ASN A 70 -6.10 -0.78 18.44
C ASN A 70 -4.89 0.03 17.95
N LYS A 71 -3.69 -0.52 17.99
CA LYS A 71 -2.43 0.13 17.58
C LYS A 71 -1.62 -0.75 16.64
N LEU A 72 -2.29 -1.40 15.72
CA LEU A 72 -1.65 -2.12 14.63
C LEU A 72 -1.50 -1.16 13.44
N TYR A 73 -0.31 -1.05 12.93
CA TYR A 73 0.02 -0.17 11.81
C TYR A 73 0.71 -0.96 10.71
N ALA A 74 0.42 -0.62 9.46
CA ALA A 74 1.13 -1.19 8.33
C ALA A 74 1.86 -0.10 7.56
N PHE A 75 3.07 -0.43 7.12
CA PHE A 75 3.93 0.44 6.33
C PHE A 75 4.41 -0.33 5.10
N GLY A 76 4.28 0.27 3.93
CA GLY A 76 4.72 -0.34 2.67
C GLY A 76 5.48 0.63 1.80
N VAL A 77 6.46 0.10 1.06
CA VAL A 77 7.26 0.85 0.10
C VAL A 77 7.15 0.19 -1.26
N SER A 78 6.92 0.97 -2.34
CA SER A 78 6.86 0.47 -3.71
C SER A 78 5.85 -0.69 -3.83
N ALA A 79 6.26 -1.88 -4.28
CA ALA A 79 5.40 -3.06 -4.36
C ALA A 79 4.68 -3.40 -3.05
N GLY A 80 5.32 -3.16 -1.89
CA GLY A 80 4.69 -3.32 -0.58
C GLY A 80 3.58 -2.30 -0.32
N ALA A 81 3.72 -1.07 -0.81
CA ALA A 81 2.66 -0.06 -0.72
C ALA A 81 1.50 -0.37 -1.69
N ILE A 82 1.80 -0.87 -2.89
CA ILE A 82 0.78 -1.35 -3.84
C ILE A 82 -0.03 -2.49 -3.23
N PHE A 83 0.65 -3.48 -2.64
CA PHE A 83 0.00 -4.57 -1.93
C PHE A 83 -0.91 -4.06 -0.81
N LEU A 84 -0.44 -3.09 -0.01
CA LEU A 84 -1.25 -2.53 1.07
C LEU A 84 -2.46 -1.76 0.55
N TYR A 85 -2.36 -1.03 -0.55
CA TYR A 85 -3.51 -0.40 -1.18
C TYR A 85 -4.58 -1.42 -1.53
N GLU A 86 -4.20 -2.53 -2.15
CA GLU A 86 -5.10 -3.62 -2.50
C GLU A 86 -5.70 -4.30 -1.27
N GLN A 87 -4.89 -4.49 -0.22
CA GLN A 87 -5.34 -5.12 1.02
C GLN A 87 -6.24 -4.20 1.83
N ILE A 88 -5.89 -2.92 1.94
CA ILE A 88 -6.72 -1.92 2.61
C ILE A 88 -8.08 -1.84 1.93
N ALA A 89 -8.14 -1.80 0.62
CA ALA A 89 -9.38 -1.74 -0.12
C ALA A 89 -10.29 -2.96 0.14
N SER A 90 -9.69 -4.11 0.42
CA SER A 90 -10.42 -5.37 0.55
C SER A 90 -10.89 -5.68 1.97
N ARG A 91 -10.11 -5.38 3.02
CA ARG A 91 -10.39 -5.81 4.40
C ARG A 91 -9.61 -5.02 5.46
N PRO A 92 -10.04 -3.86 5.81
CA PRO A 92 -9.31 -2.86 6.57
C PRO A 92 -9.35 -2.96 8.09
N ASN A 93 -10.14 -3.87 8.66
CA ASN A 93 -10.39 -3.88 10.09
C ASN A 93 -9.20 -4.30 10.97
N ASP A 94 -8.14 -4.84 10.37
CA ASP A 94 -7.00 -5.35 11.13
C ASP A 94 -5.99 -4.28 11.53
N PHE A 95 -5.97 -3.13 10.84
CA PHE A 95 -4.99 -2.08 11.09
C PHE A 95 -5.65 -0.73 11.42
N ALA A 96 -5.03 0.01 12.33
CA ALA A 96 -5.49 1.33 12.75
C ALA A 96 -5.10 2.43 11.74
N ALA A 97 -3.96 2.29 11.08
CA ALA A 97 -3.49 3.21 10.05
C ALA A 97 -2.45 2.56 9.13
N PHE A 98 -2.28 3.20 7.98
CA PHE A 98 -1.35 2.76 6.94
C PHE A 98 -0.42 3.89 6.52
N ALA A 99 0.84 3.58 6.26
CA ALA A 99 1.78 4.48 5.60
C ALA A 99 2.26 3.84 4.29
N LEU A 100 2.05 4.56 3.20
CA LEU A 100 2.19 4.08 1.83
C LEU A 100 3.20 4.97 1.11
N VAL A 101 4.36 4.42 0.77
CA VAL A 101 5.47 5.17 0.18
C VAL A 101 5.74 4.68 -1.23
N MET A 102 5.65 5.58 -2.21
CA MET A 102 5.96 5.31 -3.63
C MET A 102 5.18 4.11 -4.20
N GLY A 103 3.94 3.94 -3.83
CA GLY A 103 3.02 2.94 -4.38
C GLY A 103 1.67 3.57 -4.65
N ASN A 104 0.88 2.99 -5.53
CA ASN A 104 -0.43 3.50 -5.90
C ASN A 104 -1.32 2.36 -6.41
N TYR A 105 -2.61 2.64 -6.63
CA TYR A 105 -3.53 1.73 -7.29
C TYR A 105 -3.16 1.56 -8.76
N PHE A 106 -3.30 0.34 -9.26
CA PHE A 106 -3.33 0.11 -10.70
C PHE A 106 -4.62 0.68 -11.29
N ASP A 107 -4.50 1.14 -12.54
CA ASP A 107 -5.66 1.58 -13.31
C ASP A 107 -6.57 0.39 -13.61
N CYS A 108 -7.84 0.53 -13.29
CA CYS A 108 -8.86 -0.49 -13.50
C CYS A 108 -9.05 -0.87 -14.98
N GLU A 109 -8.68 -0.01 -15.92
CA GLU A 109 -8.72 -0.30 -17.36
C GLU A 109 -7.47 -1.05 -17.86
N SER A 110 -6.49 -1.27 -16.98
CA SER A 110 -5.28 -2.00 -17.30
C SER A 110 -5.58 -3.47 -17.64
N SER A 111 -5.16 -3.92 -18.80
CA SER A 111 -5.44 -5.29 -19.28
C SER A 111 -4.77 -6.41 -18.46
N SER A 112 -3.86 -6.06 -17.58
CA SER A 112 -3.11 -6.99 -16.71
C SER A 112 -3.57 -6.94 -15.24
N TYR A 113 -4.65 -6.20 -14.96
CA TYR A 113 -5.20 -6.07 -13.62
C TYR A 113 -6.52 -6.83 -13.48
N ASP A 114 -6.81 -7.37 -12.30
CA ASP A 114 -8.07 -8.04 -12.01
C ASP A 114 -9.19 -7.02 -11.78
N PHE A 115 -9.98 -6.75 -12.84
CA PHE A 115 -11.08 -5.79 -12.73
C PHE A 115 -12.24 -6.27 -11.84
N GLN A 116 -12.22 -7.45 -11.28
CA GLN A 116 -13.18 -7.83 -10.23
C GLN A 116 -12.95 -7.02 -8.96
N ARG A 117 -11.77 -6.39 -8.83
CA ARG A 117 -11.43 -5.47 -7.75
C ARG A 117 -11.84 -4.02 -8.03
N CYS A 118 -12.48 -3.77 -9.16
CA CYS A 118 -12.92 -2.44 -9.56
C CYS A 118 -14.44 -2.39 -9.68
N VAL A 119 -15.03 -1.29 -9.22
CA VAL A 119 -16.44 -0.97 -9.42
C VAL A 119 -16.52 0.37 -10.15
N GLU A 120 -17.20 0.41 -11.29
CA GLU A 120 -17.35 1.62 -12.12
C GLU A 120 -16.02 2.30 -12.47
N GLY A 121 -14.96 1.49 -12.77
CA GLY A 121 -13.65 2.01 -13.11
C GLY A 121 -12.82 2.53 -11.93
N ARG A 122 -13.25 2.28 -10.70
CA ARG A 122 -12.56 2.66 -9.47
C ARG A 122 -12.16 1.43 -8.66
N PRO A 123 -11.03 1.44 -7.95
CA PRO A 123 -10.71 0.42 -6.97
C PRO A 123 -11.86 0.24 -5.97
N MET A 124 -12.25 -1.00 -5.74
CA MET A 124 -13.31 -1.31 -4.79
C MET A 124 -12.80 -1.11 -3.37
N ILE A 125 -13.53 -0.33 -2.57
CA ILE A 125 -13.30 -0.18 -1.14
C ILE A 125 -14.49 -0.80 -0.42
N ASP A 126 -14.27 -1.97 0.18
CA ASP A 126 -15.29 -2.69 0.96
C ASP A 126 -15.15 -2.35 2.45
N TYR A 127 -15.55 -1.13 2.79
CA TYR A 127 -15.38 -0.57 4.14
C TYR A 127 -16.54 0.29 4.56
N ASP A 128 -16.93 0.18 5.79
CA ASP A 128 -17.96 1.02 6.42
C ASP A 128 -17.41 2.02 7.47
N ARG A 129 -16.08 2.08 7.64
CA ARG A 129 -15.44 3.04 8.55
C ARG A 129 -14.25 3.76 7.89
N GLY A 130 -13.93 4.96 8.36
CA GLY A 130 -12.76 5.71 7.92
C GLY A 130 -11.45 5.03 8.31
N VAL A 131 -10.42 5.20 7.49
CA VAL A 131 -9.06 4.67 7.64
C VAL A 131 -8.04 5.79 7.57
N SER A 132 -7.14 5.84 8.55
CA SER A 132 -6.04 6.79 8.52
C SER A 132 -4.97 6.35 7.53
N ILE A 133 -4.67 7.19 6.55
CA ILE A 133 -3.67 6.94 5.52
C ILE A 133 -2.66 8.07 5.50
N LEU A 134 -1.38 7.72 5.49
CA LEU A 134 -0.26 8.59 5.15
C LEU A 134 0.29 8.14 3.80
N HIS A 135 0.17 8.99 2.78
CA HIS A 135 0.74 8.76 1.46
C HIS A 135 1.97 9.65 1.25
N ILE A 136 3.09 9.06 0.85
CA ILE A 136 4.34 9.76 0.54
C ILE A 136 4.78 9.38 -0.87
N HIS A 137 4.97 10.39 -1.74
CA HIS A 137 5.31 10.15 -3.14
C HIS A 137 6.17 11.26 -3.72
N GLY A 138 7.11 10.88 -4.58
CA GLY A 138 7.92 11.83 -5.32
C GLY A 138 7.27 12.27 -6.63
N PHE A 139 7.18 13.56 -6.91
CA PHE A 139 6.62 14.08 -8.19
C PHE A 139 7.37 13.58 -9.43
N MET A 140 8.64 13.23 -9.29
CA MET A 140 9.50 12.76 -10.38
C MET A 140 9.68 11.24 -10.40
N ASP A 141 8.86 10.50 -9.66
CA ASP A 141 8.88 9.03 -9.69
C ASP A 141 8.56 8.54 -11.11
N ARG A 142 9.47 7.76 -11.67
CA ARG A 142 9.35 7.20 -13.02
C ARG A 142 8.87 5.76 -13.01
N THR A 143 8.90 5.08 -11.86
CA THR A 143 8.50 3.69 -11.73
C THR A 143 7.01 3.59 -11.41
N VAL A 144 6.57 4.37 -10.43
CA VAL A 144 5.16 4.57 -10.08
C VAL A 144 4.84 6.05 -10.30
N PRO A 145 4.44 6.47 -11.54
CA PRO A 145 4.32 7.87 -11.88
C PRO A 145 3.29 8.60 -11.00
N TYR A 146 3.69 9.75 -10.43
CA TYR A 146 2.80 10.58 -9.61
C TYR A 146 1.50 10.95 -10.34
N TYR A 147 1.62 11.31 -11.61
CA TYR A 147 0.47 11.71 -12.45
C TYR A 147 -0.25 10.53 -13.10
N GLY A 148 0.08 9.31 -12.70
CA GLY A 148 -0.45 8.10 -13.32
C GLY A 148 0.22 7.77 -14.65
N GLY A 149 -0.22 6.68 -15.27
CA GLY A 149 0.31 6.22 -16.55
C GLY A 149 1.07 4.90 -16.44
N PRO A 150 1.84 4.54 -17.49
CA PRO A 150 2.46 3.22 -17.59
C PRO A 150 3.51 2.97 -16.51
N VAL A 151 3.56 1.75 -16.01
CA VAL A 151 4.57 1.29 -15.06
C VAL A 151 5.97 1.51 -15.65
N GLY A 152 6.87 2.09 -14.86
CA GLY A 152 8.24 2.40 -15.33
C GLY A 152 8.34 3.46 -16.41
N GLY A 153 7.22 4.12 -16.77
CA GLY A 153 7.19 5.16 -17.81
C GLY A 153 7.34 4.63 -19.24
N TYR A 154 7.21 3.33 -19.47
CA TYR A 154 7.33 2.72 -20.80
C TYR A 154 5.99 2.78 -21.54
N ALA A 155 5.96 3.45 -22.69
CA ALA A 155 4.73 3.68 -23.46
C ALA A 155 4.02 2.40 -23.93
N ASP A 156 4.74 1.31 -24.09
CA ASP A 156 4.21 0.01 -24.53
C ASP A 156 3.70 -0.87 -23.37
N GLU A 157 3.83 -0.37 -22.13
CA GLU A 157 3.42 -1.14 -20.96
C GLU A 157 1.88 -1.17 -20.85
N LYS A 158 1.35 -2.36 -20.62
CA LYS A 158 -0.10 -2.60 -20.52
C LYS A 158 -0.65 -2.34 -19.12
N LEU A 159 0.26 -2.19 -18.16
CA LEU A 159 -0.06 -1.96 -16.77
C LEU A 159 0.15 -0.49 -16.45
N HIS A 160 -0.91 0.18 -16.07
CA HIS A 160 -0.91 1.60 -15.74
C HIS A 160 -1.26 1.79 -14.27
N PHE A 161 -0.80 2.88 -13.69
CA PHE A 161 -1.25 3.38 -12.40
C PHE A 161 -2.25 4.51 -12.55
N HIS A 162 -3.18 4.63 -11.62
CA HIS A 162 -3.90 5.88 -11.40
C HIS A 162 -2.94 6.99 -10.95
N SER A 163 -3.36 8.26 -11.03
CA SER A 163 -2.59 9.35 -10.39
C SER A 163 -2.66 9.26 -8.87
N VAL A 164 -1.67 9.83 -8.20
CA VAL A 164 -1.67 9.95 -6.73
C VAL A 164 -2.88 10.77 -6.26
N ASP A 165 -3.20 11.86 -6.97
CA ASP A 165 -4.37 12.69 -6.65
C ASP A 165 -5.66 11.88 -6.68
N PHE A 166 -5.84 11.00 -7.69
CA PHE A 166 -6.98 10.10 -7.76
C PHE A 166 -7.08 9.19 -6.52
N ALA A 167 -5.96 8.57 -6.12
CA ALA A 167 -5.95 7.68 -4.95
C ALA A 167 -6.24 8.44 -3.65
N VAL A 168 -5.72 9.65 -3.51
CA VAL A 168 -5.97 10.51 -2.35
C VAL A 168 -7.44 10.94 -2.30
N ASP A 169 -8.00 11.39 -3.42
CA ASP A 169 -9.40 11.79 -3.52
C ASP A 169 -10.35 10.62 -3.21
N LEU A 170 -10.02 9.41 -3.67
CA LEU A 170 -10.78 8.19 -3.36
C LEU A 170 -10.90 7.97 -1.84
N TRP A 171 -9.81 8.19 -1.11
CA TRP A 171 -9.79 8.03 0.35
C TRP A 171 -10.39 9.23 1.09
N ILE A 172 -10.29 10.43 0.56
CA ILE A 172 -10.99 11.62 1.07
C ILE A 172 -12.51 11.39 1.01
N ASP A 173 -13.00 10.92 -0.13
CA ASP A 173 -14.42 10.61 -0.35
C ASP A 173 -14.87 9.48 0.59
N HIS A 174 -14.12 8.37 0.63
CA HIS A 174 -14.43 7.23 1.48
C HIS A 174 -14.45 7.61 2.98
N ASN A 175 -13.47 8.35 3.44
CA ASN A 175 -13.35 8.81 4.82
C ASN A 175 -14.32 9.95 5.17
N GLN A 176 -15.09 10.46 4.19
CA GLN A 176 -16.00 11.60 4.34
C GLN A 176 -15.28 12.82 4.97
N CYS A 177 -14.06 13.08 4.49
CA CYS A 177 -13.27 14.21 5.00
C CYS A 177 -13.94 15.55 4.62
N THR A 178 -14.32 16.34 5.63
CA THR A 178 -15.01 17.62 5.43
C THR A 178 -14.09 18.84 5.59
N ALA A 179 -12.92 18.64 6.19
CA ALA A 179 -11.93 19.70 6.35
C ALA A 179 -11.27 20.04 5.02
N LYS A 180 -11.02 21.34 4.78
CA LYS A 180 -10.19 21.74 3.66
C LYS A 180 -8.76 21.23 3.85
N PRO A 181 -8.08 20.79 2.77
CA PRO A 181 -6.67 20.43 2.87
C PRO A 181 -5.85 21.55 3.49
N HIS A 182 -5.01 21.21 4.45
CA HIS A 182 -3.95 22.09 4.93
C HIS A 182 -2.70 21.81 4.09
N ILE A 183 -2.14 22.87 3.50
CA ILE A 183 -0.96 22.74 2.64
C ILE A 183 0.21 23.43 3.34
N ASP A 184 1.23 22.65 3.71
CA ASP A 184 2.50 23.14 4.20
C ASP A 184 3.58 22.93 3.12
N GLU A 185 4.24 24.00 2.73
CA GLU A 185 5.38 23.95 1.83
C GLU A 185 6.68 23.98 2.64
N PHE A 186 7.44 22.91 2.62
CA PHE A 186 8.77 22.85 3.22
C PHE A 186 9.82 23.06 2.13
N LEU A 187 10.41 24.26 2.08
CA LEU A 187 11.59 24.50 1.26
C LEU A 187 12.79 23.87 1.97
N ILE A 188 13.34 22.81 1.39
CA ILE A 188 14.64 22.27 1.81
C ILE A 188 15.69 23.21 1.20
N PRO A 189 16.50 23.92 2.01
CA PRO A 189 17.61 24.71 1.47
C PRO A 189 18.54 23.77 0.71
N GLY A 190 18.82 24.10 -0.56
CA GLY A 190 19.74 23.35 -1.42
C GLY A 190 21.19 23.51 -1.00
#